data_ae23ecc567b33272807169dadc507c49
#
_entry.id   ae23ecc567b33272807169dadc507c49
#
_cell.length_a   1.000
_cell.length_b   1.000
_cell.length_c   1.000
_cell.angle_alpha   90.00
_cell.angle_beta   90.00
_cell.angle_gamma   90.00
#
_symmetry.space_group_name_H-M   'P 1'
#
loop_
_entity.id
_entity.type
_entity.pdbx_description
1 polymer ?
#
loop_
_entity_poly.entity_id
_entity_poly.type
_entity_poly.pdbx_seq_one_letter_code
_entity_poly.pdbx_strand_id
1 'polypeptide(L)'
;MNRYSDVSKGIAATGELPGRITNLPNEVVSRLAKERHALERALKQPDTTYLVVPSISVDHEEIQFIQRALVDYEHRLLWLINRAENGRRVVFVSALPTSRAATSQLLACAAACSHGNVALETICLEDTSPLPLADKILARQDWLKRLQHTVQSDDKNVVLVPFMGTDREFHLGEILGIPVAATPFELNYLGTKSGSRKVCRKASLIVPEGFEDIEDEKQIIEAADELWFKGPERRRLVVKINEGISGFGNGVLSLPFKDPRELSPSTRRVLLREALEHLSFQTSLQEYDFFMTRLKKIGGVVEEFLEGKKKTSPSGQGFLHPDGVVELLSTHEQILTGPDGMVYDGALFPAIQKSAIGRDTIKVGEILRDEGAVAYYGVDFLMVDGKRYALEINLRQGGTTHLRAQAMLSTGATFDARSGDFLDELGRKMFYAGTDGLKDSRLKTLPIYLLLEHFDETGLKFRRSRGEGVLFHLLDSVNRSGAVGFTAVSATRAGAKKLFRQTRTEINRLLARHGKR
;
A
#
# COMPACT_ATOMS: atom_id res chain seq x y z
N MET A 1 14.79 21.19 3.74
CA MET A 1 15.70 21.30 2.57
C MET A 1 15.55 20.06 1.70
N ASN A 2 15.23 20.26 0.45
CA ASN A 2 14.70 19.23 -0.43
C ASN A 2 15.82 18.36 -1.01
N ARG A 3 16.12 17.18 -0.44
CA ARG A 3 17.17 16.27 -0.95
C ARG A 3 16.77 15.50 -2.22
N TYR A 4 15.49 15.45 -2.56
CA TYR A 4 15.01 14.80 -3.79
C TYR A 4 15.36 15.57 -5.07
N SER A 5 15.37 16.92 -5.02
CA SER A 5 15.74 17.74 -6.18
C SER A 5 17.24 17.72 -6.50
N ASP A 6 18.08 17.40 -5.52
CA ASP A 6 19.53 17.36 -5.75
C ASP A 6 20.01 16.02 -6.30
N VAL A 7 19.34 14.92 -5.96
CA VAL A 7 19.66 13.58 -6.50
C VAL A 7 19.30 13.49 -8.00
N SER A 8 18.19 14.14 -8.43
CA SER A 8 17.80 14.14 -9.85
C SER A 8 18.61 15.10 -10.73
N LYS A 9 19.19 16.16 -10.16
CA LYS A 9 20.00 17.16 -10.91
C LYS A 9 21.50 16.89 -10.92
N GLY A 10 22.01 16.05 -10.04
CA GLY A 10 23.44 15.72 -9.91
C GLY A 10 23.95 14.58 -10.81
N ILE A 11 23.09 13.94 -11.60
CA ILE A 11 23.40 12.67 -12.28
C ILE A 11 23.88 12.84 -13.74
N ALA A 12 24.28 14.02 -14.14
CA ALA A 12 24.73 14.26 -15.54
C ALA A 12 26.17 13.80 -15.88
N ALA A 13 26.89 13.08 -15.01
CA ALA A 13 28.32 12.78 -15.25
C ALA A 13 28.86 11.48 -14.65
N THR A 14 28.14 10.34 -14.64
CA THR A 14 28.80 9.06 -14.31
C THR A 14 28.18 7.92 -15.10
N GLY A 15 29.02 7.14 -15.77
CA GLY A 15 28.74 6.10 -16.74
C GLY A 15 27.50 5.25 -16.46
N GLU A 16 26.56 5.32 -17.38
CA GLU A 16 25.35 4.49 -17.42
C GLU A 16 25.73 3.01 -17.44
N LEU A 17 25.24 2.24 -16.46
CA LEU A 17 25.14 0.80 -16.63
C LEU A 17 24.03 0.54 -17.65
N PRO A 18 24.32 -0.07 -18.82
CA PRO A 18 23.33 -0.21 -19.88
C PRO A 18 22.07 -0.93 -19.38
N GLY A 19 20.92 -0.27 -19.44
CA GLY A 19 19.62 -0.85 -19.20
C GLY A 19 19.00 -0.66 -17.81
N ARG A 20 19.61 0.05 -16.88
CA ARG A 20 18.96 0.43 -15.60
C ARG A 20 18.00 1.61 -15.77
N ILE A 21 16.92 1.61 -14.98
CA ILE A 21 15.95 2.72 -14.91
C ILE A 21 16.46 3.81 -13.96
N THR A 22 17.16 3.39 -12.89
CA THR A 22 17.79 4.28 -11.92
C THR A 22 19.29 4.39 -12.18
N ASN A 23 19.77 5.62 -12.36
CA ASN A 23 21.19 5.92 -12.54
C ASN A 23 21.81 6.28 -11.18
N LEU A 24 22.12 5.28 -10.36
CA LEU A 24 22.73 5.47 -9.05
C LEU A 24 24.26 5.49 -9.17
N PRO A 25 24.97 6.36 -8.40
CA PRO A 25 26.42 6.32 -8.29
C PRO A 25 26.91 4.95 -7.81
N ASN A 26 28.10 4.52 -8.30
CA ASN A 26 28.67 3.21 -7.94
C ASN A 26 28.83 3.02 -6.43
N GLU A 27 29.14 4.08 -5.69
CA GLU A 27 29.24 4.06 -4.22
C GLU A 27 27.91 3.69 -3.57
N VAL A 28 26.80 4.28 -4.06
CA VAL A 28 25.44 3.98 -3.60
C VAL A 28 25.10 2.53 -3.92
N VAL A 29 25.33 2.07 -5.14
CA VAL A 29 25.10 0.67 -5.55
C VAL A 29 25.86 -0.29 -4.65
N SER A 30 27.13 0.00 -4.35
CA SER A 30 27.98 -0.83 -3.48
C SER A 30 27.45 -0.85 -2.03
N ARG A 31 26.97 0.28 -1.52
CA ARG A 31 26.35 0.38 -0.20
C ARG A 31 25.06 -0.43 -0.14
N LEU A 32 24.14 -0.25 -1.10
CA LEU A 32 22.88 -0.99 -1.18
C LEU A 32 23.10 -2.51 -1.26
N ALA A 33 24.14 -2.96 -1.97
CA ALA A 33 24.51 -4.38 -2.02
C ALA A 33 24.93 -4.92 -0.64
N LYS A 34 25.67 -4.15 0.15
CA LYS A 34 26.07 -4.52 1.52
C LYS A 34 24.85 -4.57 2.45
N GLU A 35 23.97 -3.58 2.39
CA GLU A 35 22.74 -3.52 3.18
C GLU A 35 21.83 -4.71 2.86
N ARG A 36 21.63 -5.02 1.58
CA ARG A 36 20.89 -6.20 1.13
C ARG A 36 21.48 -7.49 1.68
N HIS A 37 22.80 -7.65 1.65
CA HIS A 37 23.46 -8.83 2.18
C HIS A 37 23.34 -8.92 3.72
N ALA A 38 23.37 -7.79 4.43
CA ALA A 38 23.12 -7.77 5.87
C ALA A 38 21.68 -8.18 6.20
N LEU A 39 20.70 -7.69 5.44
CA LEU A 39 19.30 -8.10 5.57
C LEU A 39 19.10 -9.60 5.28
N GLU A 40 19.74 -10.11 4.21
CA GLU A 40 19.70 -11.53 3.87
C GLU A 40 20.20 -12.41 5.02
N ARG A 41 21.37 -12.07 5.58
CA ARG A 41 21.95 -12.81 6.70
C ARG A 41 21.03 -12.82 7.92
N ALA A 42 20.46 -11.65 8.26
CA ALA A 42 19.58 -11.52 9.41
C ALA A 42 18.30 -12.34 9.23
N LEU A 43 17.66 -12.29 8.04
CA LEU A 43 16.41 -13.03 7.78
C LEU A 43 16.58 -14.55 7.72
N LYS A 44 17.79 -15.05 7.42
CA LYS A 44 18.10 -16.49 7.41
C LYS A 44 18.26 -17.10 8.81
N GLN A 45 18.42 -16.26 9.84
CA GLN A 45 18.55 -16.78 11.21
C GLN A 45 17.19 -17.28 11.73
N PRO A 46 17.17 -18.43 12.42
CA PRO A 46 15.93 -19.04 12.90
C PRO A 46 15.26 -18.24 14.03
N ASP A 47 16.03 -17.44 14.75
CA ASP A 47 15.63 -16.71 15.95
C ASP A 47 15.52 -15.19 15.74
N THR A 48 15.39 -14.74 14.50
CA THR A 48 15.28 -13.32 14.14
C THR A 48 14.15 -12.63 14.91
N THR A 49 14.48 -11.49 15.52
CA THR A 49 13.52 -10.55 16.09
C THR A 49 13.10 -9.52 15.04
N TYR A 50 11.79 -9.35 14.83
CA TYR A 50 11.24 -8.33 13.96
C TYR A 50 10.84 -7.10 14.78
N LEU A 51 11.61 -6.01 14.66
CA LEU A 51 11.24 -4.70 15.18
C LEU A 51 10.30 -4.02 14.17
N VAL A 52 9.00 -4.08 14.41
CA VAL A 52 7.98 -3.52 13.51
C VAL A 52 7.73 -2.07 13.89
N VAL A 53 8.15 -1.14 13.02
CA VAL A 53 7.91 0.30 13.13
C VAL A 53 7.04 0.72 11.95
N PRO A 54 5.71 0.68 12.09
CA PRO A 54 4.75 0.83 10.98
C PRO A 54 4.58 2.29 10.55
N SER A 55 5.68 3.04 10.45
CA SER A 55 5.66 4.45 10.09
C SER A 55 5.10 4.67 8.69
N ILE A 56 4.12 5.55 8.58
CA ILE A 56 3.59 6.03 7.29
C ILE A 56 4.29 7.36 7.01
N SER A 57 5.48 7.28 6.43
CA SER A 57 6.40 8.39 6.24
C SER A 57 6.19 9.10 4.91
N VAL A 58 4.93 9.50 4.65
CA VAL A 58 4.59 10.33 3.49
C VAL A 58 5.05 11.77 3.68
N ASP A 59 5.02 12.57 2.63
CA ASP A 59 5.40 13.98 2.67
C ASP A 59 4.50 14.77 3.64
N HIS A 60 5.08 15.75 4.33
CA HIS A 60 4.37 16.64 5.27
C HIS A 60 3.11 17.28 4.68
N GLU A 61 3.14 17.60 3.38
CA GLU A 61 2.01 18.18 2.68
C GLU A 61 0.85 17.19 2.53
N GLU A 62 1.11 15.89 2.46
CA GLU A 62 0.08 14.85 2.44
C GLU A 62 -0.43 14.50 3.85
N ILE A 63 0.43 14.64 4.86
CA ILE A 63 0.06 14.35 6.26
C ILE A 63 -1.15 15.16 6.70
N GLN A 64 -1.26 16.43 6.29
CA GLN A 64 -2.40 17.28 6.65
C GLN A 64 -3.77 16.72 6.21
N PHE A 65 -3.81 15.89 5.17
CA PHE A 65 -5.05 15.25 4.69
C PHE A 65 -5.36 13.93 5.37
N ILE A 66 -4.34 13.23 5.90
CA ILE A 66 -4.50 11.92 6.53
C ILE A 66 -4.37 11.97 8.06
N GLN A 67 -3.81 13.07 8.61
CA GLN A 67 -3.59 13.37 10.03
C GLN A 67 -3.87 12.25 11.05
N ARG A 68 -5.13 12.14 11.52
CA ARG A 68 -5.54 11.15 12.52
C ARG A 68 -5.48 9.71 12.00
N ALA A 69 -5.73 9.51 10.71
CA ALA A 69 -5.64 8.19 10.10
C ALA A 69 -4.20 7.65 10.11
N LEU A 70 -3.19 8.52 10.11
CA LEU A 70 -1.79 8.15 10.18
C LEU A 70 -1.51 7.22 11.37
N VAL A 71 -1.86 7.67 12.57
CA VAL A 71 -1.64 6.92 13.82
C VAL A 71 -2.50 5.65 13.90
N ASP A 72 -3.75 5.74 13.44
CA ASP A 72 -4.65 4.58 13.46
C ASP A 72 -4.18 3.47 12.51
N TYR A 73 -3.67 3.84 11.34
CA TYR A 73 -3.19 2.89 10.34
C TYR A 73 -1.91 2.16 10.72
N GLU A 74 -1.12 2.63 11.69
CA GLU A 74 0.02 1.90 12.24
C GLU A 74 -0.40 0.50 12.72
N HIS A 75 -1.56 0.38 13.36
CA HIS A 75 -2.06 -0.87 13.94
C HIS A 75 -2.39 -1.97 12.91
N ARG A 76 -2.38 -1.67 11.60
CA ARG A 76 -2.50 -2.71 10.55
C ARG A 76 -1.36 -3.72 10.61
N LEU A 77 -0.14 -3.26 10.92
CA LEU A 77 1.03 -4.13 10.94
C LEU A 77 1.15 -4.98 12.22
N LEU A 78 0.26 -4.84 13.20
CA LEU A 78 0.12 -5.82 14.30
C LEU A 78 -0.09 -7.25 13.75
N TRP A 79 -0.74 -7.38 12.59
CA TRP A 79 -0.98 -8.68 11.97
C TRP A 79 0.28 -9.34 11.40
N LEU A 80 1.43 -8.64 11.37
CA LEU A 80 2.74 -9.24 11.10
C LEU A 80 3.23 -10.17 12.22
N ILE A 81 2.47 -10.31 13.30
CA ILE A 81 2.70 -11.34 14.33
C ILE A 81 2.78 -12.75 13.75
N ASN A 82 2.23 -12.99 12.56
CA ASN A 82 2.42 -14.24 11.82
C ASN A 82 3.88 -14.57 11.51
N ARG A 83 4.79 -13.60 11.66
CA ARG A 83 6.24 -13.81 11.57
C ARG A 83 6.87 -14.31 12.87
N ALA A 84 6.13 -14.29 14.00
CA ALA A 84 6.61 -14.75 15.29
C ALA A 84 6.48 -16.29 15.45
N GLU A 85 6.74 -17.03 14.37
CA GLU A 85 6.77 -18.51 14.37
C GLU A 85 8.18 -19.03 14.65
N ASN A 86 8.28 -20.25 15.13
CA ASN A 86 9.56 -20.97 15.30
C ASN A 86 10.59 -20.26 16.20
N GLY A 87 10.17 -19.67 17.30
CA GLY A 87 11.06 -18.98 18.26
C GLY A 87 11.40 -17.53 17.90
N ARG A 88 10.88 -17.03 16.80
CA ARG A 88 11.01 -15.62 16.40
C ARG A 88 10.14 -14.72 17.30
N ARG A 89 10.56 -13.48 17.47
CA ARG A 89 9.88 -12.48 18.28
C ARG A 89 9.45 -11.30 17.43
N VAL A 90 8.32 -10.70 17.75
CA VAL A 90 7.86 -9.44 17.18
C VAL A 90 7.81 -8.39 18.28
N VAL A 91 8.55 -7.29 18.09
CA VAL A 91 8.46 -6.08 18.89
C VAL A 91 7.72 -5.04 18.05
N PHE A 92 6.50 -4.71 18.44
CA PHE A 92 5.66 -3.75 17.72
C PHE A 92 5.71 -2.39 18.40
N VAL A 93 6.11 -1.37 17.64
CA VAL A 93 6.16 0.02 18.11
C VAL A 93 4.99 0.79 17.53
N SER A 94 4.31 1.58 18.36
CA SER A 94 3.19 2.42 17.93
C SER A 94 3.18 3.78 18.61
N ALA A 95 2.58 4.76 17.95
CA ALA A 95 2.39 6.08 18.54
C ALA A 95 1.39 6.07 19.69
N LEU A 96 0.33 5.24 19.59
CA LEU A 96 -0.71 5.10 20.61
C LEU A 96 -0.85 3.65 21.08
N PRO A 97 -1.33 3.43 22.33
CA PRO A 97 -1.45 2.10 22.90
C PRO A 97 -2.44 1.24 22.10
N THR A 98 -2.12 -0.05 22.00
CA THR A 98 -3.02 -1.08 21.48
C THR A 98 -3.96 -1.55 22.59
N SER A 99 -5.26 -1.57 22.31
CA SER A 99 -6.25 -2.04 23.29
C SER A 99 -6.15 -3.55 23.53
N ARG A 100 -6.62 -3.97 24.70
CA ARG A 100 -6.75 -5.39 25.04
C ARG A 100 -7.65 -6.13 24.05
N ALA A 101 -8.68 -5.46 23.51
CA ALA A 101 -9.58 -6.05 22.52
C ALA A 101 -8.84 -6.39 21.21
N ALA A 102 -8.01 -5.47 20.71
CA ALA A 102 -7.22 -5.68 19.49
C ALA A 102 -6.18 -6.79 19.68
N THR A 103 -5.42 -6.77 20.78
CA THR A 103 -4.37 -7.77 21.06
C THR A 103 -4.93 -9.15 21.37
N SER A 104 -6.05 -9.26 22.11
CA SER A 104 -6.65 -10.56 22.44
C SER A 104 -7.15 -11.31 21.22
N GLN A 105 -7.80 -10.62 20.27
CA GLN A 105 -8.25 -11.25 19.02
C GLN A 105 -7.05 -11.75 18.20
N LEU A 106 -6.02 -10.92 18.09
CA LEU A 106 -4.79 -11.24 17.39
C LEU A 106 -4.09 -12.47 17.97
N LEU A 107 -3.87 -12.47 19.29
CA LEU A 107 -3.20 -13.58 20.00
C LEU A 107 -4.01 -14.88 19.94
N ALA A 108 -5.34 -14.78 20.00
CA ALA A 108 -6.20 -15.96 19.83
C ALA A 108 -6.07 -16.57 18.43
N CYS A 109 -5.98 -15.76 17.38
CA CYS A 109 -5.72 -16.26 16.02
C CYS A 109 -4.31 -16.87 15.90
N ALA A 110 -3.30 -16.21 16.44
CA ALA A 110 -1.92 -16.65 16.36
C ALA A 110 -1.70 -17.96 17.15
N ALA A 111 -2.21 -18.08 18.37
CA ALA A 111 -2.12 -19.28 19.19
C ALA A 111 -2.84 -20.49 18.57
N ALA A 112 -3.89 -20.25 17.79
CA ALA A 112 -4.62 -21.31 17.11
C ALA A 112 -3.88 -21.86 15.87
N CYS A 113 -2.92 -21.12 15.32
CA CYS A 113 -2.16 -21.54 14.12
C CYS A 113 -0.73 -21.93 14.42
N SER A 114 -0.10 -21.34 15.44
CA SER A 114 1.25 -21.69 15.83
C SER A 114 1.24 -22.81 16.87
N HIS A 115 2.09 -23.79 16.68
CA HIS A 115 2.28 -24.89 17.63
C HIS A 115 3.10 -24.45 18.87
N GLY A 116 3.08 -23.14 19.22
CA GLY A 116 3.87 -22.62 20.32
C GLY A 116 3.45 -21.20 20.76
N ASN A 117 4.10 -20.72 21.80
CA ASN A 117 3.92 -19.37 22.32
C ASN A 117 4.39 -18.33 21.28
N VAL A 118 3.51 -17.43 20.91
CA VAL A 118 3.85 -16.29 20.04
C VAL A 118 4.41 -15.16 20.91
N ALA A 119 5.66 -14.80 20.68
CA ALA A 119 6.31 -13.73 21.42
C ALA A 119 5.99 -12.36 20.77
N LEU A 120 5.01 -11.67 21.31
CA LEU A 120 4.68 -10.28 20.97
C LEU A 120 4.98 -9.35 22.13
N GLU A 121 5.80 -8.37 21.87
CA GLU A 121 5.98 -7.21 22.76
C GLU A 121 5.43 -5.96 22.07
N THR A 122 4.78 -5.07 22.82
CA THR A 122 4.29 -3.79 22.31
C THR A 122 4.96 -2.63 23.05
N ILE A 123 5.49 -1.68 22.29
CA ILE A 123 6.10 -0.45 22.79
C ILE A 123 5.24 0.71 22.29
N CYS A 124 4.77 1.57 23.21
CA CYS A 124 3.93 2.72 22.90
C CYS A 124 4.65 4.02 23.26
N LEU A 125 4.65 4.99 22.32
CA LEU A 125 5.26 6.30 22.51
C LEU A 125 4.36 7.28 23.28
N GLU A 126 3.04 7.03 23.32
CA GLU A 126 2.03 7.94 23.88
C GLU A 126 2.05 9.33 23.21
N ASP A 127 2.28 9.37 21.90
CA ASP A 127 2.44 10.59 21.13
C ASP A 127 1.33 10.72 20.06
N THR A 128 0.43 11.69 20.28
CA THR A 128 -0.73 11.96 19.40
C THR A 128 -0.43 12.96 18.28
N SER A 129 0.81 13.48 18.19
CA SER A 129 1.18 14.43 17.14
C SER A 129 0.95 13.84 15.73
N PRO A 130 0.63 14.66 14.74
CA PRO A 130 0.40 14.21 13.37
C PRO A 130 1.72 14.04 12.59
N LEU A 131 2.73 13.46 13.24
CA LEU A 131 4.02 13.15 12.62
C LEU A 131 4.12 11.65 12.33
N PRO A 132 4.89 11.22 11.31
CA PRO A 132 5.26 9.84 11.12
C PRO A 132 5.93 9.24 12.36
N LEU A 133 5.68 7.96 12.61
CA LEU A 133 6.22 7.29 13.80
C LEU A 133 7.76 7.31 13.85
N ALA A 134 8.42 7.17 12.70
CA ALA A 134 9.88 7.28 12.62
C ALA A 134 10.38 8.67 13.04
N ASP A 135 9.72 9.75 12.61
CA ASP A 135 10.07 11.12 13.02
C ASP A 135 9.90 11.32 14.53
N LYS A 136 8.82 10.78 15.12
CA LYS A 136 8.58 10.82 16.58
C LYS A 136 9.70 10.14 17.35
N ILE A 137 10.16 8.98 16.88
CA ILE A 137 11.26 8.24 17.49
C ILE A 137 12.57 9.01 17.36
N LEU A 138 12.90 9.46 16.12
CA LEU A 138 14.15 10.17 15.84
C LEU A 138 14.28 11.50 16.58
N ALA A 139 13.17 12.18 16.86
CA ALA A 139 13.16 13.43 17.62
C ALA A 139 13.41 13.24 19.15
N ARG A 140 13.36 12.00 19.67
CA ARG A 140 13.38 11.73 21.12
C ARG A 140 14.49 10.77 21.51
N GLN A 141 15.52 11.31 22.15
CA GLN A 141 16.70 10.55 22.63
C GLN A 141 16.35 9.44 23.63
N ASP A 142 15.34 9.63 24.49
CA ASP A 142 14.86 8.62 25.43
C ASP A 142 14.33 7.38 24.70
N TRP A 143 13.57 7.58 23.62
CA TRP A 143 13.05 6.48 22.81
C TRP A 143 14.13 5.78 21.98
N LEU A 144 15.06 6.54 21.41
CA LEU A 144 16.20 5.95 20.69
C LEU A 144 17.02 5.04 21.63
N LYS A 145 17.34 5.51 22.86
CA LYS A 145 18.05 4.71 23.88
C LYS A 145 17.26 3.46 24.28
N ARG A 146 15.94 3.58 24.44
CA ARG A 146 15.08 2.45 24.77
C ARG A 146 15.08 1.40 23.67
N LEU A 147 14.95 1.80 22.41
CA LEU A 147 15.00 0.88 21.27
C LEU A 147 16.40 0.27 21.10
N GLN A 148 17.48 1.05 21.28
CA GLN A 148 18.85 0.54 21.28
C GLN A 148 19.02 -0.53 22.36
N HIS A 149 18.52 -0.30 23.56
CA HIS A 149 18.56 -1.31 24.63
C HIS A 149 17.75 -2.56 24.26
N THR A 150 16.56 -2.40 23.68
CA THR A 150 15.73 -3.53 23.19
C THR A 150 16.46 -4.35 22.12
N VAL A 151 17.19 -3.70 21.22
CA VAL A 151 17.99 -4.36 20.17
C VAL A 151 19.22 -5.06 20.76
N GLN A 152 19.93 -4.41 21.70
CA GLN A 152 21.16 -4.93 22.29
C GLN A 152 20.93 -6.02 23.34
N SER A 153 19.81 -5.98 24.05
CA SER A 153 19.47 -6.99 25.06
C SER A 153 19.04 -8.33 24.47
N ASP A 154 18.78 -8.35 23.18
CA ASP A 154 18.48 -9.55 22.43
C ASP A 154 19.79 -10.00 21.75
N ASP A 155 20.42 -11.08 22.21
CA ASP A 155 21.57 -11.72 21.52
C ASP A 155 21.19 -12.24 20.13
N LYS A 156 20.02 -11.87 19.64
CA LYS A 156 19.41 -12.31 18.37
C LYS A 156 19.63 -11.29 17.26
N ASN A 157 19.50 -11.78 16.05
CA ASN A 157 19.47 -10.91 14.89
C ASN A 157 18.17 -10.11 14.84
N VAL A 158 18.27 -8.79 14.80
CA VAL A 158 17.12 -7.89 14.72
C VAL A 158 17.00 -7.29 13.33
N VAL A 159 15.77 -7.21 12.82
CA VAL A 159 15.44 -6.59 11.53
C VAL A 159 14.36 -5.55 11.73
N LEU A 160 14.60 -4.32 11.26
CA LEU A 160 13.59 -3.26 11.23
C LEU A 160 12.58 -3.54 10.09
N VAL A 161 11.30 -3.61 10.43
CA VAL A 161 10.21 -3.84 9.47
C VAL A 161 9.28 -2.63 9.45
N PRO A 162 9.45 -1.70 8.51
CA PRO A 162 8.57 -0.54 8.36
C PRO A 162 7.36 -0.83 7.47
N PHE A 163 6.44 0.13 7.38
CA PHE A 163 5.38 0.13 6.37
C PHE A 163 5.91 0.46 4.98
N MET A 164 6.81 1.44 4.90
CA MET A 164 7.48 1.89 3.68
C MET A 164 8.95 2.26 3.99
N GLY A 165 9.80 2.26 2.98
CA GLY A 165 11.20 2.66 3.10
C GLY A 165 11.39 4.13 2.70
N THR A 166 11.69 5.00 3.66
CA THR A 166 12.15 6.37 3.40
C THR A 166 13.49 6.61 4.07
N ASP A 167 14.10 7.76 3.84
CA ASP A 167 15.33 8.18 4.52
C ASP A 167 15.22 8.08 6.05
N ARG A 168 14.03 8.29 6.61
CA ARG A 168 13.74 8.23 8.06
C ARG A 168 13.91 6.82 8.63
N GLU A 169 13.30 5.83 8.00
CA GLU A 169 13.39 4.43 8.43
C GLU A 169 14.81 3.88 8.25
N PHE A 170 15.49 4.27 7.18
CA PHE A 170 16.88 3.88 6.98
C PHE A 170 17.81 4.56 7.97
N HIS A 171 17.61 5.85 8.29
CA HIS A 171 18.36 6.54 9.34
C HIS A 171 18.11 5.94 10.73
N LEU A 172 16.88 5.54 11.04
CA LEU A 172 16.56 4.82 12.28
C LEU A 172 17.31 3.47 12.32
N GLY A 173 17.31 2.70 11.22
CA GLY A 173 18.06 1.45 11.10
C GLY A 173 19.56 1.64 11.34
N GLU A 174 20.15 2.70 10.76
CA GLU A 174 21.54 3.08 10.95
C GLU A 174 21.87 3.38 12.43
N ILE A 175 21.06 4.21 13.11
CA ILE A 175 21.24 4.52 14.53
C ILE A 175 21.14 3.28 15.40
N LEU A 176 20.23 2.35 15.06
CA LEU A 176 20.04 1.11 15.80
C LEU A 176 21.07 0.02 15.42
N GLY A 177 21.83 0.20 14.32
CA GLY A 177 22.79 -0.78 13.81
C GLY A 177 22.15 -2.05 13.24
N ILE A 178 20.91 -1.97 12.72
CA ILE A 178 20.13 -3.12 12.22
C ILE A 178 19.69 -2.94 10.77
N PRO A 179 19.58 -4.03 9.97
CA PRO A 179 19.09 -3.95 8.61
C PRO A 179 17.60 -3.61 8.53
N VAL A 180 17.20 -2.93 7.45
CA VAL A 180 15.83 -2.49 7.18
C VAL A 180 15.20 -3.36 6.10
N ALA A 181 14.05 -3.97 6.40
CA ALA A 181 13.29 -4.80 5.47
C ALA A 181 12.33 -3.96 4.60
N ALA A 182 12.88 -3.05 3.83
CA ALA A 182 12.17 -2.22 2.86
C ALA A 182 13.06 -1.93 1.65
N THR A 183 12.47 -1.56 0.53
CA THR A 183 13.22 -1.05 -0.61
C THR A 183 13.96 0.23 -0.21
N PRO A 184 15.28 0.34 -0.50
CA PRO A 184 16.05 1.54 -0.22
C PRO A 184 15.43 2.79 -0.84
N PHE A 185 15.44 3.89 -0.11
CA PHE A 185 14.75 5.13 -0.53
C PHE A 185 15.32 5.72 -1.83
N GLU A 186 16.57 5.46 -2.17
CA GLU A 186 17.19 5.85 -3.44
C GLU A 186 16.53 5.20 -4.66
N LEU A 187 15.81 4.10 -4.44
CA LEU A 187 15.06 3.38 -5.47
C LEU A 187 13.56 3.75 -5.49
N ASN A 188 13.10 4.67 -4.64
CA ASN A 188 11.69 5.03 -4.53
C ASN A 188 11.10 5.57 -5.84
N TYR A 189 11.94 6.14 -6.72
CA TYR A 189 11.51 6.53 -8.06
C TYR A 189 10.81 5.39 -8.82
N LEU A 190 11.23 4.14 -8.65
CA LEU A 190 10.63 2.98 -9.31
C LEU A 190 9.15 2.76 -8.92
N GLY A 191 8.75 3.24 -7.74
CA GLY A 191 7.36 3.20 -7.24
C GLY A 191 6.54 4.46 -7.53
N THR A 192 7.14 5.52 -8.11
CA THR A 192 6.40 6.70 -8.55
C THR A 192 5.54 6.40 -9.78
N LYS A 193 4.60 7.25 -10.13
CA LYS A 193 3.79 7.06 -11.34
C LYS A 193 4.65 7.01 -12.60
N SER A 194 5.66 7.88 -12.71
CA SER A 194 6.63 7.89 -13.82
C SER A 194 7.50 6.63 -13.83
N GLY A 195 8.11 6.28 -12.72
CA GLY A 195 8.97 5.10 -12.59
C GLY A 195 8.21 3.79 -12.81
N SER A 196 7.01 3.66 -12.23
CA SER A 196 6.13 2.50 -12.41
C SER A 196 5.86 2.19 -13.88
N ARG A 197 5.56 3.22 -14.68
CA ARG A 197 5.30 3.05 -16.11
C ARG A 197 6.54 2.56 -16.85
N LYS A 198 7.73 3.08 -16.52
CA LYS A 198 9.01 2.64 -17.10
C LYS A 198 9.32 1.18 -16.73
N VAL A 199 9.13 0.80 -15.45
CA VAL A 199 9.29 -0.59 -14.98
C VAL A 199 8.32 -1.51 -15.71
N CYS A 200 7.03 -1.16 -15.79
CA CYS A 200 6.02 -1.97 -16.45
C CYS A 200 6.31 -2.17 -17.95
N ARG A 201 6.75 -1.12 -18.66
CA ARG A 201 7.19 -1.25 -20.06
C ARG A 201 8.40 -2.16 -20.22
N LYS A 202 9.40 -2.03 -19.32
CA LYS A 202 10.58 -2.92 -19.32
C LYS A 202 10.19 -4.37 -19.04
N ALA A 203 9.15 -4.61 -18.23
CA ALA A 203 8.54 -5.92 -18.01
C ALA A 203 7.64 -6.40 -19.17
N SER A 204 7.59 -5.65 -20.30
CA SER A 204 6.74 -5.93 -21.46
C SER A 204 5.24 -5.97 -21.15
N LEU A 205 4.79 -5.13 -20.21
CA LEU A 205 3.39 -4.95 -19.90
C LEU A 205 2.81 -3.74 -20.64
N ILE A 206 1.52 -3.82 -20.93
CA ILE A 206 0.80 -2.70 -21.51
C ILE A 206 0.50 -1.68 -20.41
N VAL A 207 0.88 -0.43 -20.65
CA VAL A 207 0.49 0.73 -19.82
C VAL A 207 -0.44 1.64 -20.63
N PRO A 208 -1.27 2.49 -20.01
CA PRO A 208 -2.03 3.51 -20.73
C PRO A 208 -1.10 4.38 -21.60
N GLU A 209 -1.55 4.83 -22.76
CA GLU A 209 -0.74 5.76 -23.56
C GLU A 209 -0.53 7.06 -22.79
N GLY A 210 0.70 7.60 -22.77
CA GLY A 210 0.97 8.79 -21.96
C GLY A 210 2.46 9.11 -21.84
N PHE A 211 2.73 10.14 -21.07
CA PHE A 211 4.05 10.75 -20.87
C PHE A 211 4.41 10.78 -19.39
N GLU A 212 5.66 10.51 -19.09
CA GLU A 212 6.26 10.52 -17.77
C GLU A 212 7.08 11.79 -17.53
N ASP A 213 7.44 11.98 -16.25
CA ASP A 213 8.34 13.05 -15.79
C ASP A 213 7.85 14.45 -16.16
N ILE A 214 6.54 14.65 -16.07
CA ILE A 214 5.89 15.94 -16.27
C ILE A 214 6.11 16.82 -15.03
N GLU A 215 6.67 18.01 -15.19
CA GLU A 215 7.06 18.88 -14.08
C GLU A 215 6.28 20.21 -14.02
N ASP A 216 5.61 20.60 -15.11
CA ASP A 216 4.91 21.89 -15.17
C ASP A 216 3.66 21.85 -16.07
N GLU A 217 2.91 22.96 -16.01
CA GLU A 217 1.69 23.18 -16.80
C GLU A 217 1.94 23.09 -18.32
N LYS A 218 3.08 23.64 -18.79
CA LYS A 218 3.42 23.64 -20.21
C LYS A 218 3.58 22.20 -20.72
N GLN A 219 4.28 21.38 -19.96
CA GLN A 219 4.48 19.96 -20.29
C GLN A 219 3.17 19.17 -20.22
N ILE A 220 2.25 19.47 -19.27
CA ILE A 220 0.89 18.89 -19.28
C ILE A 220 0.19 19.21 -20.58
N ILE A 221 0.19 20.48 -21.00
CA ILE A 221 -0.50 20.93 -22.22
C ILE A 221 0.13 20.29 -23.46
N GLU A 222 1.45 20.18 -23.56
CA GLU A 222 2.15 19.53 -24.65
C GLU A 222 1.81 18.03 -24.75
N ALA A 223 1.85 17.33 -23.62
CA ALA A 223 1.48 15.92 -23.54
C ALA A 223 -0.01 15.69 -23.89
N ALA A 224 -0.89 16.56 -23.37
CA ALA A 224 -2.32 16.49 -23.65
C ALA A 224 -2.63 16.79 -25.12
N ASP A 225 -1.95 17.75 -25.75
CA ASP A 225 -2.09 18.08 -27.17
C ASP A 225 -1.71 16.88 -28.05
N GLU A 226 -0.60 16.23 -27.75
CA GLU A 226 -0.15 15.06 -28.50
C GLU A 226 -1.12 13.87 -28.35
N LEU A 227 -1.56 13.56 -27.12
CA LEU A 227 -2.52 12.50 -26.86
C LEU A 227 -3.87 12.76 -27.51
N TRP A 228 -4.37 13.98 -27.47
CA TRP A 228 -5.62 14.38 -28.10
C TRP A 228 -5.54 14.32 -29.63
N PHE A 229 -4.43 14.79 -30.20
CA PHE A 229 -4.22 14.78 -31.66
C PHE A 229 -4.11 13.35 -32.21
N LYS A 230 -3.43 12.44 -31.49
CA LYS A 230 -3.31 11.02 -31.84
C LYS A 230 -4.64 10.27 -31.73
N GLY A 231 -5.44 10.59 -30.72
CA GLY A 231 -6.73 9.94 -30.44
C GLY A 231 -7.86 10.96 -30.34
N PRO A 232 -8.40 11.48 -31.47
CA PRO A 232 -9.42 12.51 -31.48
C PRO A 232 -10.76 12.05 -30.87
N GLU A 233 -10.97 10.76 -30.73
CA GLU A 233 -12.11 10.15 -30.03
C GLU A 233 -11.98 10.22 -28.51
N ARG A 234 -10.80 10.48 -27.97
CA ARG A 234 -10.58 10.62 -26.52
C ARG A 234 -11.38 11.79 -25.98
N ARG A 235 -11.99 11.59 -24.82
CA ARG A 235 -12.78 12.62 -24.13
C ARG A 235 -12.15 13.05 -22.82
N ARG A 236 -11.27 12.23 -22.26
CA ARG A 236 -10.62 12.50 -20.98
C ARG A 236 -9.17 12.02 -20.98
N LEU A 237 -8.34 12.73 -20.25
CA LEU A 237 -6.99 12.31 -19.85
C LEU A 237 -6.91 12.29 -18.33
N VAL A 238 -5.89 11.65 -17.80
CA VAL A 238 -5.59 11.67 -16.37
C VAL A 238 -4.23 12.32 -16.17
N VAL A 239 -4.18 13.31 -15.28
CA VAL A 239 -2.94 13.90 -14.80
C VAL A 239 -2.72 13.39 -13.38
N LYS A 240 -1.56 12.76 -13.13
CA LYS A 240 -1.24 12.19 -11.81
C LYS A 240 0.09 12.74 -11.33
N ILE A 241 0.16 13.17 -10.08
CA ILE A 241 1.45 13.46 -9.44
C ILE A 241 2.16 12.15 -9.09
N ASN A 242 3.49 12.16 -9.05
CA ASN A 242 4.31 10.96 -8.87
C ASN A 242 4.03 10.21 -7.58
N GLU A 243 3.70 10.92 -6.50
CA GLU A 243 3.34 10.34 -5.21
C GLU A 243 1.92 10.77 -4.82
N GLY A 244 1.14 9.83 -4.31
CA GLY A 244 -0.23 10.06 -3.86
C GLY A 244 -0.82 8.80 -3.24
N ILE A 245 -1.77 8.98 -2.31
CA ILE A 245 -2.41 7.89 -1.58
C ILE A 245 -3.91 7.89 -1.86
N SER A 246 -4.48 6.72 -2.20
CA SER A 246 -5.92 6.48 -2.24
C SER A 246 -6.71 7.48 -3.11
N GLY A 247 -6.23 7.76 -4.33
CA GLY A 247 -6.87 8.69 -5.27
C GLY A 247 -6.46 10.15 -5.11
N PHE A 248 -5.77 10.50 -4.03
CA PHE A 248 -5.13 11.80 -3.88
C PHE A 248 -3.98 11.93 -4.89
N GLY A 249 -3.86 13.07 -5.55
CA GLY A 249 -2.85 13.29 -6.58
C GLY A 249 -3.30 12.88 -7.99
N ASN A 250 -4.58 12.54 -8.20
CA ASN A 250 -5.14 12.24 -9.51
C ASN A 250 -6.17 13.32 -9.91
N GLY A 251 -5.97 13.90 -11.10
CA GLY A 251 -6.90 14.83 -11.73
C GLY A 251 -7.35 14.34 -13.10
N VAL A 252 -8.63 14.48 -13.41
CA VAL A 252 -9.19 14.13 -14.72
C VAL A 252 -9.36 15.40 -15.55
N LEU A 253 -8.67 15.44 -16.68
CA LEU A 253 -8.72 16.52 -17.67
C LEU A 253 -9.76 16.16 -18.73
N SER A 254 -10.84 16.93 -18.81
CA SER A 254 -11.86 16.79 -19.86
C SER A 254 -11.39 17.48 -21.15
N LEU A 255 -11.35 16.72 -22.25
CA LEU A 255 -10.97 17.25 -23.55
C LEU A 255 -12.15 17.95 -24.24
N PRO A 256 -11.90 19.02 -25.02
CA PRO A 256 -12.95 19.70 -25.78
C PRO A 256 -13.66 18.79 -26.78
N PHE A 257 -14.98 18.99 -26.99
CA PHE A 257 -15.77 18.27 -27.99
C PHE A 257 -15.54 18.82 -29.41
N LYS A 258 -14.28 18.79 -29.86
CA LYS A 258 -13.85 19.24 -31.19
C LYS A 258 -12.89 18.20 -31.78
N ASP A 259 -12.81 18.12 -33.11
CA ASP A 259 -11.72 17.34 -33.70
C ASP A 259 -10.42 18.15 -33.65
N PRO A 260 -9.39 17.68 -32.92
CA PRO A 260 -8.13 18.41 -32.78
C PRO A 260 -7.40 18.58 -34.13
N ARG A 261 -7.70 17.77 -35.12
CA ARG A 261 -7.07 17.81 -36.45
C ARG A 261 -7.57 18.99 -37.30
N GLU A 262 -8.74 19.52 -36.96
CA GLU A 262 -9.32 20.73 -37.60
C GLU A 262 -8.84 22.03 -36.98
N LEU A 263 -8.08 21.95 -35.86
CA LEU A 263 -7.62 23.10 -35.09
C LEU A 263 -6.12 23.37 -35.29
N SER A 264 -5.73 24.63 -35.28
CA SER A 264 -4.32 25.00 -35.25
C SER A 264 -3.68 24.55 -33.93
N PRO A 265 -2.37 24.26 -33.87
CA PRO A 265 -1.67 23.92 -32.62
C PRO A 265 -1.84 24.99 -31.53
N SER A 266 -1.85 26.28 -31.91
CA SER A 266 -2.07 27.37 -30.96
C SER A 266 -3.48 27.35 -30.35
N THR A 267 -4.50 27.10 -31.20
CA THR A 267 -5.90 27.00 -30.73
C THR A 267 -6.08 25.81 -29.79
N ARG A 268 -5.51 24.65 -30.11
CA ARG A 268 -5.58 23.46 -29.25
C ARG A 268 -4.99 23.74 -27.86
N ARG A 269 -3.80 24.37 -27.81
CA ARG A 269 -3.12 24.71 -26.54
C ARG A 269 -3.92 25.71 -25.69
N VAL A 270 -4.60 26.68 -26.31
CA VAL A 270 -5.50 27.59 -25.57
C VAL A 270 -6.65 26.82 -24.94
N LEU A 271 -7.33 25.97 -25.73
CA LEU A 271 -8.44 25.15 -25.24
C LEU A 271 -8.02 24.16 -24.14
N LEU A 272 -6.83 23.58 -24.26
CA LEU A 272 -6.30 22.68 -23.24
C LEU A 272 -5.92 23.41 -21.94
N ARG A 273 -5.44 24.66 -22.04
CA ARG A 273 -5.17 25.48 -20.85
C ARG A 273 -6.47 25.81 -20.11
N GLU A 274 -7.51 26.23 -20.83
CA GLU A 274 -8.83 26.47 -20.26
C GLU A 274 -9.41 25.18 -19.62
N ALA A 275 -9.25 24.04 -20.26
CA ALA A 275 -9.69 22.75 -19.73
C ALA A 275 -8.90 22.35 -18.45
N LEU A 276 -7.62 22.68 -18.39
CA LEU A 276 -6.75 22.35 -17.25
C LEU A 276 -7.13 23.14 -15.98
N GLU A 277 -7.61 24.38 -16.11
CA GLU A 277 -8.15 25.17 -14.99
C GLU A 277 -9.38 24.51 -14.35
N HIS A 278 -10.05 23.62 -15.08
CA HIS A 278 -11.21 22.84 -14.62
C HIS A 278 -10.90 21.36 -14.35
N LEU A 279 -9.66 21.06 -13.96
CA LEU A 279 -9.23 19.71 -13.62
C LEU A 279 -10.10 19.12 -12.50
N SER A 280 -10.70 17.97 -12.76
CA SER A 280 -11.60 17.30 -11.79
C SER A 280 -10.83 16.34 -10.90
N PHE A 281 -10.87 16.53 -9.58
CA PHE A 281 -10.17 15.71 -8.60
C PHE A 281 -11.04 14.60 -8.03
N GLN A 282 -10.40 13.53 -7.56
CA GLN A 282 -11.08 12.37 -6.96
C GLN A 282 -11.54 12.63 -5.51
N THR A 283 -11.06 13.70 -4.89
CA THR A 283 -11.42 14.13 -3.54
C THR A 283 -11.65 15.64 -3.51
N SER A 284 -12.65 16.08 -2.76
CA SER A 284 -12.93 17.51 -2.53
C SER A 284 -11.90 18.21 -1.65
N LEU A 285 -10.94 17.46 -1.09
CA LEU A 285 -9.86 18.03 -0.28
C LEU A 285 -8.68 18.52 -1.12
N GLN A 286 -8.69 18.26 -2.44
CA GLN A 286 -7.60 18.61 -3.33
C GLN A 286 -7.98 19.82 -4.18
N GLU A 287 -7.18 20.89 -4.08
CA GLU A 287 -7.31 22.11 -4.84
C GLU A 287 -6.28 22.19 -5.96
N TYR A 288 -6.59 22.93 -7.02
CA TYR A 288 -5.76 23.06 -8.22
C TYR A 288 -4.35 23.59 -7.92
N ASP A 289 -4.25 24.70 -7.18
CA ASP A 289 -2.95 25.32 -6.86
C ASP A 289 -2.05 24.40 -6.04
N PHE A 290 -2.64 23.68 -5.10
CA PHE A 290 -1.93 22.66 -4.32
C PHE A 290 -1.42 21.53 -5.23
N PHE A 291 -2.28 21.04 -6.14
CA PHE A 291 -1.92 19.99 -7.09
C PHE A 291 -0.76 20.42 -7.99
N MET A 292 -0.83 21.63 -8.58
CA MET A 292 0.21 22.14 -9.47
C MET A 292 1.53 22.41 -8.74
N THR A 293 1.47 22.90 -7.49
CA THR A 293 2.65 23.07 -6.64
C THR A 293 3.34 21.73 -6.36
N ARG A 294 2.56 20.69 -6.06
CA ARG A 294 3.08 19.33 -5.87
C ARG A 294 3.67 18.76 -7.15
N LEU A 295 2.97 18.88 -8.28
CA LEU A 295 3.46 18.43 -9.58
C LEU A 295 4.83 19.03 -9.90
N LYS A 296 5.00 20.33 -9.70
CA LYS A 296 6.27 21.04 -9.91
C LYS A 296 7.39 20.52 -8.99
N LYS A 297 7.04 20.06 -7.79
CA LYS A 297 8.01 19.58 -6.78
C LYS A 297 8.46 18.16 -7.02
N ILE A 298 7.53 17.27 -7.36
CA ILE A 298 7.79 15.82 -7.43
C ILE A 298 7.53 15.19 -8.79
N GLY A 299 7.09 15.97 -9.76
CA GLY A 299 6.75 15.50 -11.10
C GLY A 299 5.45 14.68 -11.15
N GLY A 300 5.14 14.20 -12.34
CA GLY A 300 3.93 13.42 -12.58
C GLY A 300 3.86 12.80 -13.96
N VAL A 301 2.66 12.36 -14.33
CA VAL A 301 2.36 11.77 -15.64
C VAL A 301 1.07 12.36 -16.22
N VAL A 302 1.00 12.40 -17.55
CA VAL A 302 -0.25 12.61 -18.29
C VAL A 302 -0.51 11.35 -19.10
N GLU A 303 -1.68 10.74 -18.92
CA GLU A 303 -2.02 9.50 -19.61
C GLU A 303 -3.49 9.48 -20.07
N GLU A 304 -3.80 8.62 -21.04
CA GLU A 304 -5.18 8.41 -21.49
C GLU A 304 -6.07 7.93 -20.32
N PHE A 305 -7.29 8.46 -20.26
CA PHE A 305 -8.33 7.87 -19.41
C PHE A 305 -8.91 6.66 -20.12
N LEU A 306 -8.71 5.48 -19.57
CA LEU A 306 -9.15 4.24 -20.18
C LEU A 306 -10.68 4.11 -20.09
N GLU A 307 -11.37 4.37 -21.20
CA GLU A 307 -12.81 4.18 -21.32
C GLU A 307 -13.15 2.73 -21.66
N GLY A 308 -14.32 2.25 -21.21
CA GLY A 308 -14.82 0.91 -21.52
C GLY A 308 -16.06 0.54 -20.75
N LYS A 309 -16.79 -0.47 -21.25
CA LYS A 309 -18.07 -0.94 -20.65
C LYS A 309 -17.85 -1.86 -19.45
N LYS A 310 -16.82 -2.68 -19.50
CA LYS A 310 -16.50 -3.65 -18.43
C LYS A 310 -15.12 -3.31 -17.86
N LYS A 311 -15.09 -2.80 -16.65
CA LYS A 311 -13.86 -2.49 -15.94
C LYS A 311 -13.76 -3.30 -14.65
N THR A 312 -12.59 -3.84 -14.36
CA THR A 312 -12.21 -4.39 -13.05
C THR A 312 -10.79 -3.98 -12.73
N SER A 313 -10.47 -3.89 -11.45
CA SER A 313 -9.17 -3.41 -10.98
C SER A 313 -8.46 -4.50 -10.16
N PRO A 314 -7.84 -5.48 -10.83
CA PRO A 314 -7.04 -6.46 -10.11
C PRO A 314 -5.71 -5.88 -9.65
N SER A 315 -5.14 -6.48 -8.59
CA SER A 315 -3.78 -6.20 -8.13
C SER A 315 -3.04 -7.49 -7.80
N GLY A 316 -1.71 -7.45 -7.91
CA GLY A 316 -0.81 -8.49 -7.47
C GLY A 316 0.11 -7.98 -6.36
N GLN A 317 0.40 -8.84 -5.38
CA GLN A 317 1.31 -8.52 -4.29
C GLN A 317 2.49 -9.48 -4.33
N GLY A 318 3.69 -8.96 -4.22
CA GLY A 318 4.91 -9.76 -4.22
C GLY A 318 5.88 -9.37 -3.10
N PHE A 319 6.90 -10.20 -2.96
CA PHE A 319 8.00 -9.97 -2.06
C PHE A 319 9.32 -10.26 -2.80
N LEU A 320 10.26 -9.33 -2.69
CA LEU A 320 11.60 -9.42 -3.23
C LEU A 320 12.53 -9.86 -2.10
N HIS A 321 12.94 -11.12 -2.12
CA HIS A 321 13.88 -11.63 -1.14
C HIS A 321 15.28 -11.05 -1.39
N PRO A 322 16.04 -10.77 -0.32
CA PRO A 322 17.40 -10.21 -0.49
C PRO A 322 18.35 -11.13 -1.25
N ASP A 323 18.09 -12.45 -1.29
CA ASP A 323 18.84 -13.43 -2.10
C ASP A 323 18.45 -13.43 -3.59
N GLY A 324 17.50 -12.58 -3.99
CA GLY A 324 17.08 -12.41 -5.38
C GLY A 324 15.85 -13.22 -5.80
N VAL A 325 15.28 -14.02 -4.90
CA VAL A 325 14.01 -14.71 -5.19
C VAL A 325 12.86 -13.70 -5.25
N VAL A 326 12.04 -13.82 -6.29
CA VAL A 326 10.79 -13.06 -6.45
C VAL A 326 9.62 -13.94 -6.08
N GLU A 327 8.91 -13.61 -5.01
CA GLU A 327 7.78 -14.38 -4.49
C GLU A 327 6.46 -13.68 -4.81
N LEU A 328 5.49 -14.41 -5.37
CA LEU A 328 4.10 -13.96 -5.45
C LEU A 328 3.40 -14.27 -4.12
N LEU A 329 2.88 -13.26 -3.47
CA LEU A 329 2.19 -13.40 -2.18
C LEU A 329 0.68 -13.59 -2.32
N SER A 330 0.05 -12.88 -3.26
CA SER A 330 -1.40 -12.93 -3.47
C SER A 330 -1.82 -12.10 -4.68
N THR A 331 -3.05 -12.32 -5.14
CA THR A 331 -3.72 -11.45 -6.12
C THR A 331 -5.09 -11.06 -5.59
N HIS A 332 -5.57 -9.87 -5.93
CA HIS A 332 -6.84 -9.36 -5.44
C HIS A 332 -7.65 -8.68 -6.55
N GLU A 333 -8.95 -8.69 -6.40
CA GLU A 333 -9.84 -7.78 -7.08
C GLU A 333 -10.08 -6.59 -6.16
N GLN A 334 -9.65 -5.39 -6.52
CA GLN A 334 -9.87 -4.20 -5.72
C GLN A 334 -11.34 -3.78 -5.77
N ILE A 335 -11.86 -3.30 -4.65
CA ILE A 335 -13.15 -2.65 -4.53
C ILE A 335 -12.85 -1.16 -4.54
N LEU A 336 -13.27 -0.50 -5.61
CA LEU A 336 -13.02 0.92 -5.82
C LEU A 336 -14.30 1.73 -5.68
N THR A 337 -14.18 2.97 -5.21
CA THR A 337 -15.22 3.98 -5.03
C THR A 337 -14.74 5.33 -5.57
N GLY A 338 -15.48 6.39 -5.28
CA GLY A 338 -15.20 7.74 -5.78
C GLY A 338 -15.86 8.02 -7.14
N PRO A 339 -15.79 9.28 -7.61
CA PRO A 339 -16.49 9.73 -8.82
C PRO A 339 -16.14 8.92 -10.08
N ASP A 340 -14.84 8.61 -10.27
CA ASP A 340 -14.34 7.84 -11.42
C ASP A 340 -13.89 6.43 -11.04
N GLY A 341 -14.22 5.96 -9.81
CA GLY A 341 -13.83 4.65 -9.33
C GLY A 341 -12.32 4.49 -9.11
N MET A 342 -11.65 5.53 -8.63
CA MET A 342 -10.20 5.53 -8.40
C MET A 342 -9.79 5.52 -6.91
N VAL A 343 -10.77 5.43 -6.00
CA VAL A 343 -10.53 5.43 -4.55
C VAL A 343 -10.63 4.01 -4.02
N TYR A 344 -9.57 3.50 -3.42
CA TYR A 344 -9.54 2.17 -2.80
C TYR A 344 -10.45 2.10 -1.58
N ASP A 345 -11.38 1.13 -1.57
CA ASP A 345 -12.32 0.84 -0.46
C ASP A 345 -12.11 -0.56 0.14
N GLY A 346 -11.42 -1.45 -0.56
CA GLY A 346 -11.16 -2.80 -0.08
C GLY A 346 -10.72 -3.76 -1.17
N ALA A 347 -10.62 -5.03 -0.83
CA ALA A 347 -10.16 -6.07 -1.75
C ALA A 347 -10.87 -7.40 -1.52
N LEU A 348 -10.95 -8.20 -2.59
CA LEU A 348 -11.47 -9.57 -2.60
C LEU A 348 -10.41 -10.51 -3.17
N PHE A 349 -9.98 -11.48 -2.40
CA PHE A 349 -9.04 -12.54 -2.82
C PHE A 349 -9.78 -13.75 -3.41
N PRO A 350 -9.23 -14.37 -4.45
CA PRO A 350 -8.20 -13.89 -5.37
C PRO A 350 -8.80 -13.01 -6.48
N ALA A 351 -7.95 -12.39 -7.28
CA ALA A 351 -8.36 -11.80 -8.56
C ALA A 351 -9.02 -12.84 -9.47
N ILE A 352 -9.95 -12.40 -10.33
CA ILE A 352 -10.63 -13.30 -11.28
C ILE A 352 -9.61 -13.94 -12.22
N GLN A 353 -8.66 -13.16 -12.75
CA GLN A 353 -7.58 -13.61 -13.62
C GLN A 353 -6.27 -13.87 -12.85
N LYS A 354 -6.36 -14.50 -11.67
CA LYS A 354 -5.24 -14.66 -10.73
C LYS A 354 -3.93 -15.13 -11.36
N SER A 355 -3.96 -16.12 -12.26
CA SER A 355 -2.76 -16.65 -12.90
C SER A 355 -2.09 -15.65 -13.85
N ALA A 356 -2.86 -14.84 -14.57
CA ALA A 356 -2.33 -13.83 -15.47
C ALA A 356 -1.77 -12.64 -14.66
N ILE A 357 -2.50 -12.18 -13.66
CA ILE A 357 -2.07 -11.12 -12.74
C ILE A 357 -0.80 -11.56 -12.00
N GLY A 358 -0.76 -12.78 -11.49
CA GLY A 358 0.40 -13.33 -10.80
C GLY A 358 1.66 -13.35 -11.67
N ARG A 359 1.55 -13.84 -12.92
CA ARG A 359 2.68 -13.84 -13.87
C ARG A 359 3.19 -12.43 -14.16
N ASP A 360 2.29 -11.47 -14.38
CA ASP A 360 2.70 -10.09 -14.67
C ASP A 360 3.30 -9.42 -13.44
N THR A 361 2.79 -9.73 -12.23
CA THR A 361 3.39 -9.26 -10.97
C THR A 361 4.82 -9.79 -10.81
N ILE A 362 5.07 -11.07 -11.11
CA ILE A 362 6.43 -11.65 -11.06
C ILE A 362 7.36 -10.96 -12.05
N LYS A 363 6.95 -10.73 -13.32
CA LYS A 363 7.76 -10.01 -14.30
C LYS A 363 8.18 -8.62 -13.82
N VAL A 364 7.25 -7.88 -13.21
CA VAL A 364 7.57 -6.59 -12.59
C VAL A 364 8.57 -6.76 -11.45
N GLY A 365 8.36 -7.76 -10.58
CA GLY A 365 9.28 -8.08 -9.50
C GLY A 365 10.69 -8.41 -9.98
N GLU A 366 10.85 -9.11 -11.11
CA GLU A 366 12.16 -9.40 -11.71
C GLU A 366 12.89 -8.12 -12.12
N ILE A 367 12.20 -7.17 -12.74
CA ILE A 367 12.78 -5.87 -13.08
C ILE A 367 13.17 -5.08 -11.81
N LEU A 368 12.29 -5.05 -10.80
CA LEU A 368 12.55 -4.36 -9.53
C LEU A 368 13.75 -4.97 -8.79
N ARG A 369 13.85 -6.31 -8.76
CA ARG A 369 15.01 -7.04 -8.20
C ARG A 369 16.31 -6.65 -8.91
N ASP A 370 16.29 -6.59 -10.24
CA ASP A 370 17.46 -6.27 -11.05
C ASP A 370 17.91 -4.79 -10.86
N GLU A 371 16.98 -3.91 -10.51
CA GLU A 371 17.26 -2.53 -10.08
C GLU A 371 17.79 -2.47 -8.63
N GLY A 372 17.64 -3.53 -7.83
CA GLY A 372 18.14 -3.62 -6.45
C GLY A 372 17.07 -3.46 -5.36
N ALA A 373 15.79 -3.42 -5.73
CA ALA A 373 14.70 -3.35 -4.76
C ALA A 373 14.59 -4.65 -3.94
N VAL A 374 14.08 -4.52 -2.71
CA VAL A 374 13.82 -5.63 -1.77
C VAL A 374 12.49 -5.43 -1.05
N ALA A 375 12.04 -6.47 -0.36
CA ALA A 375 10.84 -6.50 0.47
C ALA A 375 9.53 -6.42 -0.33
N TYR A 376 8.49 -5.79 0.24
CA TYR A 376 7.14 -5.79 -0.34
C TYR A 376 7.00 -4.88 -1.55
N TYR A 377 6.28 -5.37 -2.56
CA TYR A 377 5.77 -4.56 -3.65
C TYR A 377 4.36 -4.99 -4.04
N GLY A 378 3.60 -4.07 -4.61
CA GLY A 378 2.30 -4.34 -5.22
C GLY A 378 2.25 -3.77 -6.62
N VAL A 379 1.49 -4.41 -7.51
CA VAL A 379 1.23 -3.92 -8.87
C VAL A 379 -0.26 -3.82 -9.06
N ASP A 380 -0.73 -2.62 -9.41
CA ASP A 380 -2.14 -2.36 -9.68
C ASP A 380 -2.40 -2.39 -11.18
N PHE A 381 -3.49 -3.07 -11.56
CA PHE A 381 -3.90 -3.22 -12.94
C PHE A 381 -5.32 -2.69 -13.16
N LEU A 382 -5.63 -2.37 -14.41
CA LEU A 382 -7.00 -2.13 -14.88
C LEU A 382 -7.31 -3.06 -16.06
N MET A 383 -8.37 -3.81 -15.92
CA MET A 383 -8.97 -4.57 -17.01
C MET A 383 -10.05 -3.73 -17.67
N VAL A 384 -9.95 -3.49 -18.95
CA VAL A 384 -10.95 -2.75 -19.73
C VAL A 384 -11.33 -3.58 -20.94
N ASP A 385 -12.57 -4.03 -21.00
CA ASP A 385 -13.14 -4.83 -22.09
C ASP A 385 -12.23 -6.01 -22.51
N GLY A 386 -11.62 -6.67 -21.49
CA GLY A 386 -10.75 -7.83 -21.67
C GLY A 386 -9.26 -7.52 -21.86
N LYS A 387 -8.88 -6.27 -22.11
CA LYS A 387 -7.48 -5.83 -22.20
C LYS A 387 -6.97 -5.42 -20.83
N ARG A 388 -5.74 -5.83 -20.49
CA ARG A 388 -5.10 -5.56 -19.21
C ARG A 388 -4.03 -4.48 -19.34
N TYR A 389 -4.11 -3.49 -18.48
CA TYR A 389 -3.14 -2.41 -18.36
C TYR A 389 -2.52 -2.42 -16.96
N ALA A 390 -1.20 -2.28 -16.86
CA ALA A 390 -0.52 -2.01 -15.61
C ALA A 390 -0.58 -0.51 -15.33
N LEU A 391 -0.98 -0.12 -14.12
CA LEU A 391 -1.21 1.28 -13.76
C LEU A 391 -0.10 1.85 -12.88
N GLU A 392 0.24 1.13 -11.80
CA GLU A 392 1.22 1.62 -10.82
C GLU A 392 1.85 0.49 -10.02
N ILE A 393 3.01 0.81 -9.45
CA ILE A 393 3.75 -0.05 -8.53
C ILE A 393 3.80 0.65 -7.17
N ASN A 394 3.52 -0.11 -6.13
CA ASN A 394 3.63 0.33 -4.75
C ASN A 394 4.82 -0.40 -4.11
N LEU A 395 5.97 0.28 -3.91
CA LEU A 395 7.18 -0.31 -3.27
C LEU A 395 7.08 -0.26 -1.74
N ARG A 396 6.02 -0.83 -1.21
CA ARG A 396 5.70 -0.83 0.22
C ARG A 396 4.67 -1.89 0.56
N GLN A 397 4.41 -2.05 1.83
CA GLN A 397 3.24 -2.78 2.28
C GLN A 397 1.95 -2.07 1.84
N GLY A 398 0.94 -2.83 1.48
CA GLY A 398 -0.31 -2.31 0.93
C GLY A 398 -1.51 -2.51 1.84
N GLY A 399 -2.68 -2.00 1.40
CA GLY A 399 -3.97 -2.21 2.07
C GLY A 399 -4.42 -3.68 2.11
N THR A 400 -3.79 -4.57 1.36
CA THR A 400 -4.07 -6.01 1.34
C THR A 400 -3.15 -6.84 2.23
N THR A 401 -2.03 -6.27 2.71
CA THR A 401 -1.01 -7.01 3.48
C THR A 401 -1.59 -7.59 4.77
N HIS A 402 -2.28 -6.78 5.57
CA HIS A 402 -2.87 -7.21 6.83
C HIS A 402 -4.13 -8.07 6.62
N LEU A 403 -4.91 -7.87 5.56
CA LEU A 403 -6.06 -8.73 5.22
C LEU A 403 -5.58 -10.16 4.94
N ARG A 404 -4.51 -10.29 4.15
CA ARG A 404 -3.85 -11.57 3.89
C ARG A 404 -3.33 -12.20 5.19
N ALA A 405 -2.63 -11.44 6.01
CA ALA A 405 -2.10 -11.93 7.29
C ALA A 405 -3.22 -12.41 8.23
N GLN A 406 -4.34 -11.69 8.31
CA GLN A 406 -5.52 -12.12 9.06
C GLN A 406 -6.09 -13.45 8.55
N ALA A 407 -6.28 -13.55 7.23
CA ALA A 407 -6.81 -14.78 6.63
C ALA A 407 -5.89 -15.98 6.91
N MET A 408 -4.58 -15.80 6.78
CA MET A 408 -3.58 -16.84 7.10
C MET A 408 -3.63 -17.25 8.57
N LEU A 409 -3.50 -16.29 9.49
CA LEU A 409 -3.50 -16.54 10.93
C LEU A 409 -4.80 -17.18 11.43
N SER A 410 -5.94 -16.83 10.86
CA SER A 410 -7.22 -17.37 11.32
C SER A 410 -7.50 -18.78 10.81
N THR A 411 -7.06 -19.10 9.59
CA THR A 411 -7.38 -20.37 8.91
C THR A 411 -6.24 -21.39 8.93
N GLY A 412 -4.99 -20.96 9.16
CA GLY A 412 -3.80 -21.77 8.92
C GLY A 412 -3.46 -21.95 7.43
N ALA A 413 -4.18 -21.26 6.54
CA ALA A 413 -3.98 -21.41 5.11
C ALA A 413 -2.67 -20.76 4.64
N THR A 414 -2.02 -21.40 3.68
CA THR A 414 -0.82 -20.92 2.99
C THR A 414 -1.13 -20.62 1.53
N PHE A 415 -0.38 -19.71 0.94
CA PHE A 415 -0.54 -19.36 -0.47
C PHE A 415 0.23 -20.36 -1.35
N ASP A 416 -0.49 -21.05 -2.23
CA ASP A 416 0.11 -21.88 -3.26
C ASP A 416 0.31 -21.04 -4.54
N ALA A 417 1.54 -20.66 -4.82
CA ALA A 417 1.88 -19.85 -5.98
C ALA A 417 1.56 -20.50 -7.34
N ARG A 418 1.48 -21.84 -7.40
CA ARG A 418 1.17 -22.58 -8.63
C ARG A 418 -0.30 -22.43 -9.02
N SER A 419 -1.19 -22.63 -8.05
CA SER A 419 -2.63 -22.49 -8.27
C SER A 419 -3.13 -21.05 -8.07
N GLY A 420 -2.39 -20.22 -7.34
CA GLY A 420 -2.80 -18.87 -6.92
C GLY A 420 -3.95 -18.89 -5.90
N ASP A 421 -4.06 -19.96 -5.11
CA ASP A 421 -5.07 -20.14 -4.08
C ASP A 421 -4.46 -20.09 -2.67
N PHE A 422 -5.25 -19.75 -1.66
CA PHE A 422 -4.96 -20.09 -0.28
C PHE A 422 -5.53 -21.49 0.03
N LEU A 423 -4.67 -22.34 0.54
CA LEU A 423 -5.02 -23.72 0.92
C LEU A 423 -4.78 -23.89 2.41
N ASP A 424 -5.81 -24.36 3.14
CA ASP A 424 -5.66 -24.75 4.54
C ASP A 424 -4.91 -26.10 4.67
N GLU A 425 -4.68 -26.53 5.89
CA GLU A 425 -3.97 -27.79 6.20
C GLU A 425 -4.62 -29.03 5.59
N LEU A 426 -5.91 -28.96 5.23
CA LEU A 426 -6.66 -30.02 4.57
C LEU A 426 -6.73 -29.86 3.04
N GLY A 427 -6.00 -28.88 2.48
CA GLY A 427 -6.02 -28.57 1.05
C GLY A 427 -7.30 -27.88 0.56
N ARG A 428 -8.15 -27.39 1.46
CA ARG A 428 -9.37 -26.66 1.10
C ARG A 428 -9.06 -25.21 0.76
N LYS A 429 -9.70 -24.71 -0.29
CA LYS A 429 -9.53 -23.31 -0.71
C LYS A 429 -10.18 -22.36 0.29
N MET A 430 -9.46 -21.30 0.62
CA MET A 430 -9.93 -20.21 1.46
C MET A 430 -9.97 -18.90 0.67
N PHE A 431 -11.00 -18.11 0.92
CA PHE A 431 -11.26 -16.83 0.27
C PHE A 431 -11.48 -15.77 1.32
N TYR A 432 -11.12 -14.52 1.01
CA TYR A 432 -11.42 -13.40 1.90
C TYR A 432 -11.77 -12.14 1.14
N ALA A 433 -12.55 -11.29 1.79
CA ALA A 433 -12.82 -9.92 1.38
C ALA A 433 -12.64 -9.00 2.58
N GLY A 434 -12.01 -7.85 2.41
CA GLY A 434 -11.76 -6.95 3.52
C GLY A 434 -11.65 -5.50 3.11
N THR A 435 -11.78 -4.63 4.11
CA THR A 435 -11.62 -3.18 4.02
C THR A 435 -11.00 -2.65 5.31
N ASP A 436 -10.19 -1.62 5.21
CA ASP A 436 -9.71 -0.82 6.33
C ASP A 436 -10.34 0.59 6.38
N GLY A 437 -11.35 0.81 5.53
CA GLY A 437 -11.92 2.13 5.27
C GLY A 437 -13.40 2.33 5.66
N LEU A 438 -14.03 1.44 6.44
CA LEU A 438 -15.40 1.70 6.87
C LEU A 438 -15.39 2.85 7.89
N LYS A 439 -15.86 4.03 7.46
CA LYS A 439 -15.90 5.25 8.27
C LYS A 439 -17.33 5.66 8.56
N ASP A 440 -17.62 5.92 9.84
CA ASP A 440 -18.88 6.49 10.30
C ASP A 440 -18.64 7.22 11.63
N SER A 441 -19.02 8.48 11.72
CA SER A 441 -18.80 9.29 12.92
C SER A 441 -19.49 8.72 14.17
N ARG A 442 -20.57 7.97 14.01
CA ARG A 442 -21.29 7.30 15.10
C ARG A 442 -20.47 6.18 15.76
N LEU A 443 -19.48 5.62 15.07
CA LEU A 443 -18.55 4.66 15.65
C LEU A 443 -17.77 5.25 16.83
N LYS A 444 -17.52 6.56 16.87
CA LYS A 444 -16.77 7.21 17.95
C LYS A 444 -17.40 7.02 19.33
N THR A 445 -18.72 6.88 19.38
CA THR A 445 -19.47 6.70 20.62
C THR A 445 -19.83 5.23 20.89
N LEU A 446 -19.57 4.32 19.93
CA LEU A 446 -19.87 2.91 20.09
C LEU A 446 -18.80 2.21 20.93
N PRO A 447 -19.11 1.63 22.10
CA PRO A 447 -18.17 0.80 22.81
C PRO A 447 -17.71 -0.41 21.98
N ILE A 448 -16.40 -0.65 21.91
CA ILE A 448 -15.82 -1.72 21.08
C ILE A 448 -16.38 -3.10 21.47
N TYR A 449 -16.64 -3.33 22.78
CA TYR A 449 -17.19 -4.61 23.23
C TYR A 449 -18.59 -4.87 22.65
N LEU A 450 -19.43 -3.84 22.48
CA LEU A 450 -20.76 -4.01 21.86
C LEU A 450 -20.67 -4.41 20.38
N LEU A 451 -19.66 -3.89 19.66
CA LEU A 451 -19.38 -4.32 18.30
C LEU A 451 -19.02 -5.81 18.27
N LEU A 452 -18.13 -6.24 19.14
CA LEU A 452 -17.65 -7.63 19.18
C LEU A 452 -18.75 -8.61 19.65
N GLU A 453 -19.54 -8.25 20.66
CA GLU A 453 -20.69 -9.03 21.16
C GLU A 453 -21.76 -9.17 20.07
N HIS A 454 -22.14 -8.08 19.40
CA HIS A 454 -23.12 -8.12 18.32
C HIS A 454 -22.72 -9.10 17.21
N PHE A 455 -21.43 -9.15 16.84
CA PHE A 455 -20.94 -10.09 15.83
C PHE A 455 -20.84 -11.53 16.33
N ASP A 456 -20.70 -11.74 17.63
CA ASP A 456 -20.79 -13.06 18.25
C ASP A 456 -22.23 -13.56 18.31
N GLU A 457 -23.18 -12.73 18.77
CA GLU A 457 -24.62 -13.01 18.84
C GLU A 457 -25.25 -13.29 17.47
N THR A 458 -24.86 -12.53 16.44
CA THR A 458 -25.34 -12.76 15.07
C THR A 458 -24.67 -13.95 14.38
N GLY A 459 -23.69 -14.58 15.04
CA GLY A 459 -22.94 -15.73 14.51
C GLY A 459 -22.02 -15.39 13.35
N LEU A 460 -21.73 -14.09 13.12
CA LEU A 460 -20.85 -13.62 12.05
C LEU A 460 -19.38 -13.56 12.46
N LYS A 461 -19.06 -13.57 13.76
CA LYS A 461 -17.68 -13.64 14.25
C LYS A 461 -16.97 -14.88 13.67
N PHE A 462 -15.74 -14.72 13.25
CA PHE A 462 -14.96 -15.83 12.72
C PHE A 462 -14.84 -16.98 13.73
N ARG A 463 -15.10 -18.21 13.26
CA ARG A 463 -14.95 -19.44 14.02
C ARG A 463 -14.09 -20.43 13.22
N ARG A 464 -12.93 -20.80 13.76
CA ARG A 464 -11.98 -21.72 13.10
C ARG A 464 -12.64 -23.08 12.76
N SER A 465 -13.50 -23.59 13.63
CA SER A 465 -14.23 -24.85 13.41
C SER A 465 -15.11 -24.83 12.15
N ARG A 466 -15.57 -23.64 11.73
CA ARG A 466 -16.34 -23.45 10.50
C ARG A 466 -15.46 -22.98 9.32
N GLY A 467 -14.27 -22.46 9.60
CA GLY A 467 -13.41 -21.80 8.62
C GLY A 467 -14.05 -20.55 8.01
N GLU A 468 -15.02 -19.94 8.71
CA GLU A 468 -15.83 -18.85 8.18
C GLU A 468 -16.16 -17.81 9.24
N GLY A 469 -16.29 -16.55 8.80
CA GLY A 469 -16.73 -15.44 9.63
C GLY A 469 -15.92 -14.16 9.42
N VAL A 470 -16.07 -13.21 10.34
CA VAL A 470 -15.50 -11.86 10.28
C VAL A 470 -14.48 -11.66 11.40
N LEU A 471 -13.35 -11.09 11.03
CA LEU A 471 -12.30 -10.63 11.92
C LEU A 471 -12.17 -9.13 11.81
N PHE A 472 -12.10 -8.43 12.93
CA PHE A 472 -11.88 -6.99 12.94
C PHE A 472 -10.40 -6.65 13.03
N HIS A 473 -10.04 -5.53 12.46
CA HIS A 473 -8.75 -4.85 12.65
C HIS A 473 -8.99 -3.36 12.81
N LEU A 474 -7.97 -2.60 13.19
CA LEU A 474 -8.11 -1.18 13.50
C LEU A 474 -9.17 -0.91 14.59
N LEU A 475 -9.34 -1.84 15.55
CA LEU A 475 -10.35 -1.70 16.61
C LEU A 475 -10.16 -0.41 17.43
N ASP A 476 -8.92 0.01 17.61
CA ASP A 476 -8.61 1.23 18.35
C ASP A 476 -9.00 2.51 17.63
N SER A 477 -9.16 2.48 16.31
CA SER A 477 -9.65 3.61 15.52
C SER A 477 -11.16 3.80 15.62
N VAL A 478 -11.92 2.82 16.11
CA VAL A 478 -13.39 2.92 16.31
C VAL A 478 -13.74 4.17 17.11
N ASN A 479 -13.19 4.31 18.30
CA ASN A 479 -13.50 5.43 19.19
C ASN A 479 -12.66 6.68 18.90
N ARG A 480 -11.46 6.53 18.28
CA ARG A 480 -10.57 7.66 17.95
C ARG A 480 -11.00 8.43 16.71
N SER A 481 -11.12 7.73 15.59
CA SER A 481 -11.38 8.35 14.28
C SER A 481 -12.76 8.01 13.70
N GLY A 482 -13.50 7.09 14.31
CA GLY A 482 -14.77 6.60 13.76
C GLY A 482 -14.57 5.70 12.54
N ALA A 483 -13.49 4.92 12.55
CA ALA A 483 -13.16 3.99 11.48
C ALA A 483 -12.97 2.58 12.02
N VAL A 484 -13.30 1.57 11.22
CA VAL A 484 -13.04 0.17 11.53
C VAL A 484 -12.69 -0.59 10.26
N GLY A 485 -11.74 -1.49 10.37
CA GLY A 485 -11.42 -2.45 9.33
C GLY A 485 -11.91 -3.85 9.70
N PHE A 486 -12.17 -4.65 8.67
CA PHE A 486 -12.53 -6.05 8.88
C PHE A 486 -12.15 -6.93 7.68
N THR A 487 -11.95 -8.21 7.94
CA THR A 487 -11.74 -9.27 6.96
C THR A 487 -12.82 -10.34 7.12
N ALA A 488 -13.60 -10.56 6.08
CA ALA A 488 -14.59 -11.62 5.98
C ALA A 488 -13.95 -12.83 5.27
N VAL A 489 -13.88 -13.98 5.94
CA VAL A 489 -13.25 -15.21 5.46
C VAL A 489 -14.30 -16.28 5.20
N SER A 490 -14.16 -17.05 4.11
CA SER A 490 -15.08 -18.14 3.77
C SER A 490 -14.41 -19.18 2.87
N ALA A 491 -14.94 -20.41 2.84
CA ALA A 491 -14.52 -21.48 1.93
C ALA A 491 -14.90 -21.22 0.45
N THR A 492 -15.69 -20.16 0.17
CA THR A 492 -16.06 -19.79 -1.19
C THR A 492 -15.91 -18.28 -1.42
N ARG A 493 -15.56 -17.90 -2.66
CA ARG A 493 -15.46 -16.49 -3.05
C ARG A 493 -16.80 -15.75 -2.90
N ALA A 494 -17.90 -16.41 -3.22
CA ALA A 494 -19.25 -15.85 -3.05
C ALA A 494 -19.61 -15.67 -1.58
N GLY A 495 -19.21 -16.62 -0.70
CA GLY A 495 -19.39 -16.54 0.75
C GLY A 495 -18.61 -15.36 1.34
N ALA A 496 -17.32 -15.20 1.01
CA ALA A 496 -16.53 -14.06 1.47
C ALA A 496 -17.16 -12.72 1.05
N LYS A 497 -17.62 -12.60 -0.21
CA LYS A 497 -18.31 -11.40 -0.71
C LYS A 497 -19.66 -11.16 -0.02
N LYS A 498 -20.41 -12.22 0.30
CA LYS A 498 -21.67 -12.12 1.05
C LYS A 498 -21.43 -11.63 2.47
N LEU A 499 -20.47 -12.24 3.19
CA LEU A 499 -20.08 -11.84 4.54
C LEU A 499 -19.57 -10.39 4.60
N PHE A 500 -18.78 -9.97 3.64
CA PHE A 500 -18.33 -8.58 3.51
C PHE A 500 -19.50 -7.59 3.47
N ARG A 501 -20.52 -7.86 2.65
CA ARG A 501 -21.72 -7.03 2.57
C ARG A 501 -22.56 -7.09 3.84
N GLN A 502 -22.75 -8.28 4.41
CA GLN A 502 -23.49 -8.48 5.66
C GLN A 502 -22.83 -7.71 6.81
N THR A 503 -21.50 -7.73 6.90
CA THR A 503 -20.75 -7.00 7.92
C THR A 503 -21.06 -5.51 7.88
N ARG A 504 -21.03 -4.89 6.70
CA ARG A 504 -21.40 -3.47 6.54
C ARG A 504 -22.86 -3.20 6.97
N THR A 505 -23.77 -4.09 6.61
CA THR A 505 -25.19 -3.97 6.99
C THR A 505 -25.37 -4.09 8.50
N GLU A 506 -24.72 -5.06 9.15
CA GLU A 506 -24.84 -5.26 10.60
C GLU A 506 -24.20 -4.13 11.41
N ILE A 507 -23.06 -3.59 10.96
CA ILE A 507 -22.49 -2.38 11.59
C ILE A 507 -23.48 -1.22 11.51
N ASN A 508 -24.10 -0.97 10.35
CA ASN A 508 -25.10 0.09 10.19
C ASN A 508 -26.33 -0.13 11.07
N ARG A 509 -26.81 -1.39 11.22
CA ARG A 509 -27.92 -1.73 12.12
C ARG A 509 -27.57 -1.46 13.58
N LEU A 510 -26.37 -1.85 13.99
CA LEU A 510 -25.89 -1.62 15.36
C LEU A 510 -25.80 -0.12 15.66
N LEU A 511 -25.24 0.67 14.75
CA LEU A 511 -25.13 2.13 14.87
C LEU A 511 -26.52 2.80 14.92
N ALA A 512 -27.47 2.34 14.12
CA ALA A 512 -28.84 2.87 14.15
C ALA A 512 -29.58 2.57 15.47
N ARG A 513 -29.28 1.44 16.12
CA ARG A 513 -29.84 1.08 17.44
C ARG A 513 -29.16 1.86 18.57
N HIS A 514 -27.85 2.03 18.51
CA HIS A 514 -27.08 2.74 19.54
C HIS A 514 -27.35 4.24 19.55
N GLY A 515 -27.51 4.87 18.38
CA GLY A 515 -27.81 6.30 18.25
C GLY A 515 -29.25 6.71 18.64
N LYS A 516 -30.12 5.75 18.99
CA LYS A 516 -31.46 6.00 19.52
C LYS A 516 -31.54 5.93 21.06
N ARG A 517 -30.44 5.55 21.69
CA ARG A 517 -30.24 5.56 23.16
C ARG A 517 -29.43 6.79 23.57
#